data_b615a4e15567a9242895d3472a6f6d10
#
_entry.id   b615a4e15567a9242895d3472a6f6d10
#
_cell.length_a   1.000
_cell.length_b   1.000
_cell.length_c   1.000
_cell.angle_alpha   90.00
_cell.angle_beta   90.00
_cell.angle_gamma   90.00
#
_symmetry.space_group_name_H-M   'P 1'
#
loop_
_entity.id
_entity.type
_entity.pdbx_description
1 polymer ?
#
loop_
_entity_poly.entity_id
_entity_poly.type
_entity_poly.pdbx_seq_one_letter_code
_entity_poly.pdbx_strand_id
1 'polypeptide(L)'
;MGAKEDIEASLRERTVTKIQGQPTDRTLTQLRRELTKIATSVPTNLGGGKHGHIGIVIPDAKYVLVSNGGVSFTVPAHPGHYPASASDDPKIRAKEEAQHKGQLREFAECAGVLQVVKDFIVEAVDEEWLAEIEDELMGFEAKTPIEMLEHLEKRGGTLDFIDTTAIKGEQDAPWDGNEHVVTYFNRIEQAVKQLERAKIVTDKQELLNQALYTFKESGELEQGLVNWTALAEPDKTWDKHKEHFTKEYADMRKHVALDAKQAGFGSAAMAQERK
;
A
#
# COMPACT_ATOMS: atom_id res chain seq x y z
N MET A 1 15.66 -4.97 -30.48
CA MET A 1 14.59 -5.26 -29.53
C MET A 1 13.55 -4.15 -29.63
N GLY A 2 12.27 -4.45 -29.52
CA GLY A 2 11.19 -3.45 -29.52
C GLY A 2 10.98 -2.88 -28.11
N ALA A 3 10.30 -1.75 -28.02
CA ALA A 3 10.03 -1.09 -26.74
C ALA A 3 9.32 -2.01 -25.72
N LYS A 4 8.50 -2.95 -26.18
CA LYS A 4 7.83 -3.95 -25.36
C LYS A 4 8.85 -4.89 -24.70
N GLU A 5 9.72 -5.50 -25.48
CA GLU A 5 10.73 -6.47 -25.00
C GLU A 5 11.74 -5.80 -24.06
N ASP A 6 12.10 -4.54 -24.31
CA ASP A 6 13.02 -3.80 -23.44
C ASP A 6 12.39 -3.53 -22.07
N ILE A 7 11.10 -3.18 -22.02
CA ILE A 7 10.36 -3.01 -20.77
C ILE A 7 10.21 -4.34 -20.03
N GLU A 8 9.79 -5.39 -20.74
CA GLU A 8 9.65 -6.72 -20.14
C GLU A 8 10.97 -7.19 -19.51
N ALA A 9 12.09 -7.08 -20.25
CA ALA A 9 13.41 -7.45 -19.73
C ALA A 9 13.80 -6.67 -18.48
N SER A 10 13.60 -5.34 -18.50
CA SER A 10 13.91 -4.47 -17.36
C SER A 10 13.05 -4.77 -16.11
N LEU A 11 11.79 -5.11 -16.29
CA LEU A 11 10.89 -5.40 -15.17
C LEU A 11 11.04 -6.82 -14.62
N ARG A 12 11.44 -7.81 -15.45
CA ARG A 12 11.67 -9.20 -15.03
C ARG A 12 12.86 -9.37 -14.08
N GLU A 13 13.72 -8.37 -13.93
CA GLU A 13 14.75 -8.35 -12.88
C GLU A 13 14.16 -8.16 -11.47
N ARG A 14 12.89 -7.78 -11.37
CA ARG A 14 12.17 -7.62 -10.11
C ARG A 14 11.48 -8.90 -9.71
N THR A 15 11.15 -9.00 -8.45
CA THR A 15 10.44 -10.15 -7.89
C THR A 15 9.25 -9.68 -7.07
N VAL A 16 8.24 -10.54 -7.01
CA VAL A 16 7.10 -10.41 -6.10
C VAL A 16 7.15 -11.51 -5.05
N THR A 17 6.55 -11.24 -3.90
CA THR A 17 6.50 -12.24 -2.82
C THR A 17 5.53 -13.35 -3.22
N LYS A 18 6.03 -14.60 -3.22
CA LYS A 18 5.19 -15.78 -3.49
C LYS A 18 4.26 -16.05 -2.30
N ILE A 19 2.98 -16.21 -2.59
CA ILE A 19 1.94 -16.57 -1.64
C ILE A 19 1.88 -18.10 -1.59
N GLN A 20 2.15 -18.67 -0.43
CA GLN A 20 2.09 -20.12 -0.23
C GLN A 20 0.71 -20.50 0.32
N GLY A 21 0.03 -21.45 -0.34
CA GLY A 21 -1.30 -21.91 0.03
C GLY A 21 -2.39 -20.86 -0.23
N GLN A 22 -3.36 -20.77 0.66
CA GLN A 22 -4.51 -19.89 0.48
C GLN A 22 -4.12 -18.41 0.51
N PRO A 23 -4.46 -17.64 -0.54
CA PRO A 23 -4.32 -16.19 -0.52
C PRO A 23 -5.21 -15.57 0.58
N THR A 24 -4.65 -14.66 1.35
CA THR A 24 -5.37 -13.92 2.39
C THR A 24 -5.44 -12.43 2.05
N ASP A 25 -6.32 -11.66 2.68
CA ASP A 25 -6.39 -10.20 2.49
C ASP A 25 -5.02 -9.53 2.70
N ARG A 26 -4.26 -9.99 3.68
CA ARG A 26 -2.92 -9.47 3.98
C ARG A 26 -1.92 -9.76 2.85
N THR A 27 -1.87 -10.99 2.36
CA THR A 27 -0.94 -11.40 1.30
C THR A 27 -1.31 -10.75 -0.04
N LEU A 28 -2.61 -10.65 -0.37
CA LEU A 28 -3.10 -9.96 -1.56
C LEU A 28 -2.87 -8.45 -1.51
N THR A 29 -3.01 -7.84 -0.33
CA THR A 29 -2.65 -6.42 -0.15
C THR A 29 -1.16 -6.19 -0.37
N GLN A 30 -0.29 -7.09 0.10
CA GLN A 30 1.15 -7.01 -0.14
C GLN A 30 1.46 -7.17 -1.62
N LEU A 31 0.93 -8.20 -2.28
CA LEU A 31 1.08 -8.42 -3.71
C LEU A 31 0.67 -7.17 -4.51
N ARG A 32 -0.50 -6.61 -4.23
CA ARG A 32 -0.98 -5.39 -4.89
C ARG A 32 -0.02 -4.21 -4.69
N ARG A 33 0.57 -4.04 -3.51
CA ARG A 33 1.58 -2.99 -3.24
C ARG A 33 2.86 -3.21 -4.06
N GLU A 34 3.32 -4.43 -4.19
CA GLU A 34 4.52 -4.78 -4.97
C GLU A 34 4.28 -4.52 -6.46
N LEU A 35 3.17 -5.01 -7.01
CA LEU A 35 2.75 -4.73 -8.39
C LEU A 35 2.57 -3.24 -8.67
N THR A 36 2.02 -2.49 -7.72
CA THR A 36 1.89 -1.03 -7.80
C THR A 36 3.25 -0.35 -7.92
N LYS A 37 4.24 -0.76 -7.13
CA LYS A 37 5.61 -0.23 -7.22
C LYS A 37 6.25 -0.54 -8.58
N ILE A 38 6.02 -1.74 -9.11
CA ILE A 38 6.51 -2.16 -10.42
C ILE A 38 5.87 -1.30 -11.51
N ALA A 39 4.56 -1.21 -11.56
CA ALA A 39 3.82 -0.43 -12.56
C ALA A 39 4.16 1.07 -12.50
N THR A 40 4.33 1.64 -11.31
CA THR A 40 4.71 3.05 -11.13
C THR A 40 6.13 3.35 -11.60
N SER A 41 7.03 2.37 -11.62
CA SER A 41 8.42 2.59 -12.00
C SER A 41 8.64 2.86 -13.48
N VAL A 42 7.66 2.56 -14.33
CA VAL A 42 7.70 2.86 -15.77
C VAL A 42 6.91 4.13 -16.02
N PRO A 43 7.57 5.24 -16.39
CA PRO A 43 6.89 6.50 -16.67
C PRO A 43 5.96 6.38 -17.88
N THR A 44 4.85 7.11 -17.87
CA THR A 44 3.94 7.25 -19.02
C THR A 44 3.21 8.58 -18.96
N ASN A 45 2.70 9.04 -20.11
CA ASN A 45 1.80 10.18 -20.18
C ASN A 45 0.33 9.79 -20.03
N LEU A 46 0.02 8.50 -20.00
CA LEU A 46 -1.34 7.99 -19.79
C LEU A 46 -1.90 8.45 -18.45
N GLY A 47 -3.20 8.69 -18.38
CA GLY A 47 -3.88 9.09 -17.16
C GLY A 47 -3.32 10.33 -16.46
N GLY A 48 -2.79 11.30 -17.22
CA GLY A 48 -2.20 12.53 -16.69
C GLY A 48 -0.75 12.44 -16.23
N GLY A 49 -0.07 11.31 -16.45
CA GLY A 49 1.40 11.18 -16.38
C GLY A 49 2.03 11.18 -14.98
N LYS A 50 1.24 11.22 -13.91
CA LYS A 50 1.78 11.41 -12.54
C LYS A 50 2.32 10.12 -11.89
N HIS A 51 1.70 8.99 -12.16
CA HIS A 51 1.93 7.75 -11.39
C HIS A 51 2.33 6.54 -12.26
N GLY A 52 2.99 6.78 -13.40
CA GLY A 52 3.36 5.69 -14.31
C GLY A 52 2.15 4.87 -14.72
N HIS A 53 2.32 3.56 -14.81
CA HIS A 53 1.28 2.62 -15.25
C HIS A 53 0.41 2.05 -14.13
N ILE A 54 0.31 2.73 -12.98
CA ILE A 54 -0.43 2.22 -11.80
C ILE A 54 -1.90 1.88 -12.11
N GLY A 55 -2.52 2.55 -13.10
CA GLY A 55 -3.89 2.26 -13.53
C GLY A 55 -4.11 0.87 -14.12
N ILE A 56 -3.03 0.11 -14.40
CA ILE A 56 -3.12 -1.31 -14.74
C ILE A 56 -3.45 -2.19 -13.52
N VAL A 57 -3.11 -1.73 -12.31
CA VAL A 57 -3.19 -2.53 -11.06
C VAL A 57 -4.35 -2.10 -10.18
N ILE A 58 -4.71 -0.80 -10.20
CA ILE A 58 -5.77 -0.26 -9.35
C ILE A 58 -7.03 0.06 -10.16
N PRO A 59 -8.23 -0.14 -9.59
CA PRO A 59 -9.48 0.22 -10.25
C PRO A 59 -9.55 1.72 -10.61
N ASP A 60 -10.18 2.03 -11.75
CA ASP A 60 -10.26 3.40 -12.28
C ASP A 60 -10.83 4.41 -11.28
N ALA A 61 -11.85 4.02 -10.52
CA ALA A 61 -12.43 4.86 -9.46
C ALA A 61 -11.39 5.31 -8.41
N LYS A 62 -10.40 4.47 -8.11
CA LYS A 62 -9.28 4.83 -7.21
C LYS A 62 -8.20 5.62 -7.95
N TYR A 63 -7.95 5.28 -9.22
CA TYR A 63 -6.97 5.97 -10.04
C TYR A 63 -7.32 7.45 -10.22
N VAL A 64 -8.57 7.76 -10.57
CA VAL A 64 -9.07 9.13 -10.77
C VAL A 64 -8.83 10.02 -9.53
N LEU A 65 -8.92 9.47 -8.32
CA LEU A 65 -8.67 10.23 -7.07
C LEU A 65 -7.21 10.66 -6.89
N VAL A 66 -6.28 9.92 -7.47
CA VAL A 66 -4.83 10.18 -7.33
C VAL A 66 -4.21 10.75 -8.60
N SER A 67 -4.90 10.67 -9.74
CA SER A 67 -4.43 11.15 -11.03
C SER A 67 -4.33 12.68 -11.07
N ASN A 68 -3.52 13.20 -12.00
CA ASN A 68 -3.43 14.62 -12.23
C ASN A 68 -4.66 15.10 -13.03
N GLY A 69 -5.49 15.94 -12.41
CA GLY A 69 -6.71 16.48 -13.01
C GLY A 69 -7.91 15.54 -13.03
N GLY A 70 -7.93 14.47 -12.24
CA GLY A 70 -9.08 13.54 -12.15
C GLY A 70 -9.32 12.75 -13.44
N VAL A 71 -8.26 12.41 -14.18
CA VAL A 71 -8.33 11.73 -15.48
C VAL A 71 -8.23 10.21 -15.28
N SER A 72 -9.05 9.43 -15.98
CA SER A 72 -9.00 7.97 -16.04
C SER A 72 -7.75 7.45 -16.74
N PHE A 73 -7.28 6.28 -16.32
CA PHE A 73 -6.22 5.55 -17.01
C PHE A 73 -6.84 4.68 -18.12
N THR A 74 -6.50 4.98 -19.36
CA THR A 74 -6.98 4.19 -20.50
C THR A 74 -5.81 3.47 -21.16
N VAL A 75 -5.90 2.13 -21.22
CA VAL A 75 -4.93 1.33 -21.96
C VAL A 75 -5.06 1.68 -23.45
N PRO A 76 -3.97 2.09 -24.11
CA PRO A 76 -4.05 2.49 -25.51
C PRO A 76 -4.33 1.29 -26.41
N ALA A 77 -5.18 1.47 -27.40
CA ALA A 77 -5.36 0.49 -28.46
C ALA A 77 -4.16 0.53 -29.43
N HIS A 78 -3.87 -0.60 -30.06
CA HIS A 78 -2.83 -0.65 -31.11
C HIS A 78 -3.22 0.30 -32.26
N PRO A 79 -2.37 1.26 -32.64
CA PRO A 79 -2.74 2.29 -33.63
C PRO A 79 -2.83 1.76 -35.08
N GLY A 80 -2.55 0.46 -35.30
CA GLY A 80 -2.57 -0.14 -36.63
C GLY A 80 -1.36 0.22 -37.48
N HIS A 81 -1.49 0.01 -38.78
CA HIS A 81 -0.48 0.45 -39.74
C HIS A 81 -0.60 1.96 -39.96
N TYR A 82 0.53 2.61 -40.18
CA TYR A 82 0.52 4.03 -40.53
C TYR A 82 -0.25 4.21 -41.86
N PRO A 83 -1.36 4.96 -41.88
CA PRO A 83 -2.08 5.23 -43.11
C PRO A 83 -1.24 6.15 -44.00
N ALA A 84 -1.34 5.94 -45.33
CA ALA A 84 -0.71 6.88 -46.26
C ALA A 84 -1.19 8.29 -45.94
N SER A 85 -0.27 9.23 -45.76
CA SER A 85 -0.63 10.63 -45.52
C SER A 85 -1.44 11.18 -46.68
N ALA A 86 -2.54 11.86 -46.35
CA ALA A 86 -3.34 12.57 -47.34
C ALA A 86 -2.72 13.92 -47.77
N SER A 87 -1.66 14.34 -47.11
CA SER A 87 -0.97 15.60 -47.38
C SER A 87 0.29 15.41 -48.21
N ASP A 88 0.44 16.25 -49.22
CA ASP A 88 1.66 16.33 -50.03
C ASP A 88 2.77 17.14 -49.35
N ASP A 89 2.47 17.87 -48.28
CA ASP A 89 3.45 18.64 -47.52
C ASP A 89 4.39 17.72 -46.71
N PRO A 90 5.70 17.72 -46.99
CA PRO A 90 6.68 16.88 -46.28
C PRO A 90 6.73 17.14 -44.78
N LYS A 91 6.46 18.39 -44.33
CA LYS A 91 6.45 18.71 -42.90
C LYS A 91 5.26 18.09 -42.17
N ILE A 92 4.09 18.12 -42.82
CA ILE A 92 2.88 17.46 -42.27
C ILE A 92 3.09 15.97 -42.18
N ARG A 93 3.58 15.32 -43.25
CA ARG A 93 3.91 13.89 -43.25
C ARG A 93 4.87 13.52 -42.12
N ALA A 94 5.98 14.24 -41.98
CA ALA A 94 6.95 13.96 -40.93
C ALA A 94 6.35 14.10 -39.54
N LYS A 95 5.43 15.05 -39.32
CA LYS A 95 4.71 15.20 -38.05
C LYS A 95 3.76 14.06 -37.78
N GLU A 96 2.99 13.62 -38.77
CA GLU A 96 2.06 12.46 -38.66
C GLU A 96 2.79 11.16 -38.39
N GLU A 97 3.92 10.91 -39.09
CA GLU A 97 4.79 9.75 -38.85
C GLU A 97 5.36 9.76 -37.45
N ALA A 98 5.85 10.90 -36.97
CA ALA A 98 6.38 11.02 -35.63
C ALA A 98 5.28 10.78 -34.56
N GLN A 99 4.06 11.27 -34.77
CA GLN A 99 2.92 11.04 -33.90
C GLN A 99 2.54 9.55 -33.87
N HIS A 100 2.42 8.90 -35.04
CA HIS A 100 2.12 7.48 -35.11
C HIS A 100 3.18 6.62 -34.43
N LYS A 101 4.46 6.93 -34.64
CA LYS A 101 5.57 6.26 -33.95
C LYS A 101 5.50 6.46 -32.43
N GLY A 102 5.10 7.64 -31.96
CA GLY A 102 4.85 7.89 -30.55
C GLY A 102 3.74 7.03 -29.98
N GLN A 103 2.62 6.91 -30.69
CA GLN A 103 1.49 6.04 -30.30
C GLN A 103 1.87 4.56 -30.27
N LEU A 104 2.63 4.08 -31.26
CA LEU A 104 3.14 2.71 -31.28
C LEU A 104 4.05 2.43 -30.08
N ARG A 105 4.90 3.36 -29.73
CA ARG A 105 5.78 3.25 -28.57
C ARG A 105 4.98 3.21 -27.27
N GLU A 106 4.03 4.12 -27.08
CA GLU A 106 3.19 4.20 -25.89
C GLU A 106 2.35 2.91 -25.71
N PHE A 107 1.78 2.39 -26.83
CA PHE A 107 1.11 1.11 -26.83
C PHE A 107 2.05 -0.03 -26.41
N ALA A 108 3.24 -0.12 -27.02
CA ALA A 108 4.20 -1.18 -26.74
C ALA A 108 4.70 -1.16 -25.30
N GLU A 109 5.00 0.03 -24.75
CA GLU A 109 5.39 0.21 -23.36
C GLU A 109 4.27 -0.22 -22.40
N CYS A 110 3.04 0.21 -22.63
CA CYS A 110 1.88 -0.17 -21.80
C CYS A 110 1.61 -1.68 -21.88
N ALA A 111 1.68 -2.28 -23.07
CA ALA A 111 1.51 -3.72 -23.29
C ALA A 111 2.59 -4.53 -22.57
N GLY A 112 3.85 -4.07 -22.57
CA GLY A 112 4.95 -4.71 -21.85
C GLY A 112 4.73 -4.70 -20.33
N VAL A 113 4.34 -3.56 -19.76
CA VAL A 113 4.03 -3.47 -18.33
C VAL A 113 2.85 -4.36 -17.97
N LEU A 114 1.78 -4.35 -18.78
CA LEU A 114 0.58 -5.17 -18.57
C LEU A 114 0.92 -6.66 -18.55
N GLN A 115 1.75 -7.12 -19.50
CA GLN A 115 2.16 -8.53 -19.57
C GLN A 115 2.97 -8.94 -18.35
N VAL A 116 3.98 -8.16 -17.98
CA VAL A 116 4.83 -8.48 -16.80
C VAL A 116 4.02 -8.47 -15.50
N VAL A 117 3.07 -7.57 -15.36
CA VAL A 117 2.19 -7.55 -14.17
C VAL A 117 1.31 -8.79 -14.12
N LYS A 118 0.78 -9.27 -15.27
CA LYS A 118 0.06 -10.57 -15.34
C LYS A 118 0.95 -11.74 -14.95
N ASP A 119 2.16 -11.81 -15.54
CA ASP A 119 3.12 -12.86 -15.25
C ASP A 119 3.43 -12.92 -13.75
N PHE A 120 3.66 -11.79 -13.10
CA PHE A 120 3.90 -11.72 -11.66
C PHE A 120 2.69 -12.15 -10.82
N ILE A 121 1.46 -11.90 -11.27
CA ILE A 121 0.27 -12.39 -10.55
C ILE A 121 0.24 -13.91 -10.62
N VAL A 122 0.49 -14.48 -11.80
CA VAL A 122 0.52 -15.95 -12.00
C VAL A 122 1.65 -16.60 -11.19
N GLU A 123 2.83 -15.99 -11.16
CA GLU A 123 3.98 -16.50 -10.39
C GLU A 123 3.79 -16.38 -8.88
N ALA A 124 2.98 -15.40 -8.43
CA ALA A 124 2.79 -15.12 -7.02
C ALA A 124 1.87 -16.11 -6.30
N VAL A 125 1.00 -16.84 -7.00
CA VAL A 125 0.01 -17.73 -6.40
C VAL A 125 0.14 -19.14 -7.00
N ASP A 126 -0.40 -20.14 -6.30
CA ASP A 126 -0.51 -21.48 -6.87
C ASP A 126 -1.59 -21.49 -7.96
N GLU A 127 -1.37 -22.29 -9.02
CA GLU A 127 -2.18 -22.35 -10.25
C GLU A 127 -3.69 -22.54 -9.97
N GLU A 128 -4.04 -23.34 -8.96
CA GLU A 128 -5.41 -23.63 -8.57
C GLU A 128 -6.25 -22.37 -8.25
N TRP A 129 -5.60 -21.27 -7.81
CA TRP A 129 -6.30 -20.04 -7.46
C TRP A 129 -6.74 -19.21 -8.66
N LEU A 130 -6.13 -19.42 -9.82
CA LEU A 130 -6.44 -18.71 -11.06
C LEU A 130 -7.10 -19.61 -12.12
N ALA A 131 -7.10 -20.94 -11.94
CA ALA A 131 -7.60 -21.91 -12.91
C ALA A 131 -9.06 -21.64 -13.36
N GLU A 132 -9.91 -21.08 -12.52
CA GLU A 132 -11.31 -20.77 -12.87
C GLU A 132 -11.45 -19.66 -13.93
N ILE A 133 -10.48 -18.75 -14.02
CA ILE A 133 -10.51 -17.62 -14.96
C ILE A 133 -9.54 -17.78 -16.12
N GLU A 134 -8.78 -18.86 -16.14
CA GLU A 134 -7.89 -19.21 -17.23
C GLU A 134 -8.69 -19.76 -18.43
N ASP A 135 -8.42 -19.25 -19.61
CA ASP A 135 -8.98 -19.78 -20.85
C ASP A 135 -8.13 -20.94 -21.36
N GLU A 136 -8.77 -22.06 -21.78
CA GLU A 136 -8.07 -23.27 -22.21
C GLU A 136 -7.13 -23.04 -23.40
N LEU A 137 -7.41 -22.06 -24.26
CA LEU A 137 -6.63 -21.79 -25.49
C LEU A 137 -5.76 -20.54 -25.34
N MET A 138 -6.24 -19.52 -24.63
CA MET A 138 -5.61 -18.21 -24.57
C MET A 138 -4.96 -17.91 -23.21
N GLY A 139 -5.09 -18.81 -22.22
CA GLY A 139 -4.60 -18.57 -20.87
C GLY A 139 -5.23 -17.30 -20.29
N PHE A 140 -4.40 -16.35 -19.86
CA PHE A 140 -4.85 -15.09 -19.27
C PHE A 140 -4.84 -13.89 -20.23
N GLU A 141 -4.71 -14.11 -21.55
CA GLU A 141 -4.63 -13.01 -22.53
C GLU A 141 -5.82 -12.05 -22.45
N ALA A 142 -7.04 -12.57 -22.35
CA ALA A 142 -8.27 -11.79 -22.28
C ALA A 142 -8.54 -11.17 -20.90
N LYS A 143 -7.73 -11.48 -19.89
CA LYS A 143 -7.91 -10.96 -18.53
C LYS A 143 -7.01 -9.77 -18.27
N THR A 144 -7.53 -8.79 -17.53
CA THR A 144 -6.73 -7.68 -17.02
C THR A 144 -6.13 -8.05 -15.67
N PRO A 145 -5.00 -7.44 -15.26
CA PRO A 145 -4.45 -7.61 -13.92
C PRO A 145 -5.45 -7.27 -12.80
N ILE A 146 -6.32 -6.30 -13.03
CA ILE A 146 -7.38 -5.92 -12.08
C ILE A 146 -8.36 -7.06 -11.88
N GLU A 147 -8.86 -7.66 -12.97
CA GLU A 147 -9.79 -8.81 -12.92
C GLU A 147 -9.15 -10.02 -12.23
N MET A 148 -7.87 -10.29 -12.49
CA MET A 148 -7.14 -11.37 -11.83
C MET A 148 -7.02 -11.13 -10.32
N LEU A 149 -6.66 -9.92 -9.91
CA LEU A 149 -6.57 -9.55 -8.49
C LEU A 149 -7.94 -9.55 -7.80
N GLU A 150 -9.00 -9.08 -8.46
CA GLU A 150 -10.37 -9.12 -7.93
C GLU A 150 -10.88 -10.57 -7.78
N HIS A 151 -10.54 -11.45 -8.72
CA HIS A 151 -10.84 -12.88 -8.60
C HIS A 151 -10.16 -13.50 -7.37
N LEU A 152 -8.87 -13.24 -7.17
CA LEU A 152 -8.13 -13.71 -6.00
C LEU A 152 -8.71 -13.15 -4.68
N GLU A 153 -9.08 -11.86 -4.66
CA GLU A 153 -9.72 -11.23 -3.50
C GLU A 153 -11.10 -11.88 -3.19
N LYS A 154 -11.88 -12.18 -4.22
CA LYS A 154 -13.18 -12.83 -4.05
C LYS A 154 -13.06 -14.28 -3.57
N ARG A 155 -12.06 -15.00 -4.04
CA ARG A 155 -11.90 -16.44 -3.77
C ARG A 155 -11.14 -16.73 -2.48
N GLY A 156 -10.12 -15.96 -2.17
CA GLY A 156 -9.22 -16.19 -1.03
C GLY A 156 -9.13 -15.03 -0.04
N GLY A 157 -9.45 -13.81 -0.47
CA GLY A 157 -9.33 -12.59 0.35
C GLY A 157 -10.52 -12.28 1.24
N THR A 158 -11.57 -13.09 1.21
CA THR A 158 -12.71 -12.90 2.11
C THR A 158 -12.32 -13.38 3.51
N LEU A 159 -12.35 -12.46 4.47
CA LEU A 159 -12.12 -12.79 5.87
C LEU A 159 -13.22 -13.71 6.38
N ASP A 160 -12.87 -14.88 6.85
CA ASP A 160 -13.77 -15.77 7.54
C ASP A 160 -13.95 -15.34 9.02
N PHE A 161 -14.75 -16.12 9.77
CA PHE A 161 -14.97 -15.86 11.19
C PHE A 161 -13.68 -15.97 12.02
N ILE A 162 -12.79 -16.90 11.67
CA ILE A 162 -11.52 -17.13 12.37
C ILE A 162 -10.58 -15.98 12.11
N ASP A 163 -10.43 -15.56 10.84
CA ASP A 163 -9.62 -14.41 10.45
C ASP A 163 -10.12 -13.13 11.13
N THR A 164 -11.43 -12.90 11.10
CA THR A 164 -12.06 -11.75 11.76
C THR A 164 -11.80 -11.73 13.26
N THR A 165 -11.87 -12.88 13.91
CA THR A 165 -11.60 -13.01 15.35
C THR A 165 -10.13 -12.77 15.65
N ALA A 166 -9.21 -13.26 14.82
CA ALA A 166 -7.78 -13.01 14.96
C ALA A 166 -7.45 -11.53 14.80
N ILE A 167 -8.01 -10.85 13.77
CA ILE A 167 -7.79 -9.41 13.54
C ILE A 167 -8.36 -8.57 14.70
N LYS A 168 -9.54 -8.93 15.22
CA LYS A 168 -10.07 -8.29 16.43
C LYS A 168 -9.15 -8.51 17.62
N GLY A 169 -8.61 -9.71 17.79
CA GLY A 169 -7.63 -10.00 18.83
C GLY A 169 -6.35 -9.13 18.68
N GLU A 170 -5.87 -8.88 17.47
CA GLU A 170 -4.76 -7.94 17.22
C GLU A 170 -5.12 -6.50 17.54
N GLN A 171 -6.36 -6.08 17.21
CA GLN A 171 -6.89 -4.75 17.56
C GLN A 171 -6.96 -4.56 19.06
N ASP A 172 -7.44 -5.58 19.77
CA ASP A 172 -7.72 -5.55 21.21
C ASP A 172 -6.49 -5.83 22.06
N ALA A 173 -5.39 -6.29 21.45
CA ALA A 173 -4.17 -6.59 22.16
C ALA A 173 -3.60 -5.36 22.89
N PRO A 174 -3.26 -5.47 24.18
CA PRO A 174 -2.77 -4.35 24.97
C PRO A 174 -1.46 -3.81 24.42
N TRP A 175 -1.18 -2.55 24.75
CA TRP A 175 0.13 -1.96 24.50
C TRP A 175 1.16 -2.52 25.47
N ASP A 176 2.29 -2.98 24.94
CA ASP A 176 3.46 -3.33 25.73
C ASP A 176 4.29 -2.03 25.92
N GLY A 177 4.53 -1.63 27.16
CA GLY A 177 5.32 -0.43 27.49
C GLY A 177 6.73 -0.42 26.89
N ASN A 178 7.28 -1.57 26.50
CA ASN A 178 8.54 -1.70 25.78
C ASN A 178 8.39 -1.39 24.26
N GLU A 179 7.19 -1.46 23.74
CA GLU A 179 6.89 -1.17 22.35
C GLU A 179 6.74 0.35 22.15
N HIS A 180 7.25 0.87 21.03
CA HIS A 180 7.02 2.28 20.69
C HIS A 180 5.53 2.53 20.43
N VAL A 181 4.94 3.53 21.07
CA VAL A 181 3.49 3.82 21.00
C VAL A 181 2.96 3.97 19.56
N VAL A 182 3.78 4.43 18.62
CA VAL A 182 3.43 4.51 17.19
C VAL A 182 3.22 3.12 16.58
N THR A 183 3.97 2.10 17.01
CA THR A 183 3.79 0.72 16.55
C THR A 183 2.44 0.17 17.01
N TYR A 184 2.05 0.45 18.25
CA TYR A 184 0.74 0.13 18.79
C TYR A 184 -0.40 0.78 17.96
N PHE A 185 -0.33 2.08 17.68
CA PHE A 185 -1.32 2.77 16.86
C PHE A 185 -1.38 2.22 15.44
N ASN A 186 -0.23 1.93 14.83
CA ASN A 186 -0.17 1.34 13.48
C ASN A 186 -0.83 -0.04 13.44
N ARG A 187 -0.66 -0.87 14.48
CA ARG A 187 -1.29 -2.19 14.61
C ARG A 187 -2.82 -2.04 14.61
N ILE A 188 -3.36 -1.18 15.46
CA ILE A 188 -4.79 -0.91 15.52
C ILE A 188 -5.33 -0.41 14.17
N GLU A 189 -4.69 0.58 13.55
CA GLU A 189 -5.15 1.13 12.27
C GLU A 189 -5.10 0.09 11.14
N GLN A 190 -4.13 -0.81 11.16
CA GLN A 190 -4.09 -1.91 10.19
C GLN A 190 -5.23 -2.90 10.42
N ALA A 191 -5.51 -3.27 11.66
CA ALA A 191 -6.64 -4.13 12.01
C ALA A 191 -7.97 -3.50 11.59
N VAL A 192 -8.20 -2.23 11.93
CA VAL A 192 -9.41 -1.49 11.52
C VAL A 192 -9.58 -1.48 10.00
N LYS A 193 -8.53 -1.18 9.24
CA LYS A 193 -8.59 -1.20 7.76
C LYS A 193 -8.92 -2.58 7.19
N GLN A 194 -8.47 -3.66 7.83
CA GLN A 194 -8.81 -5.02 7.41
C GLN A 194 -10.28 -5.33 7.72
N LEU A 195 -10.77 -4.97 8.91
CA LEU A 195 -12.17 -5.14 9.28
C LEU A 195 -13.12 -4.32 8.39
N GLU A 196 -12.75 -3.07 8.06
CA GLU A 196 -13.53 -2.23 7.13
C GLU A 196 -13.66 -2.85 5.74
N ARG A 197 -12.62 -3.53 5.23
CA ARG A 197 -12.70 -4.28 3.96
C ARG A 197 -13.68 -5.45 4.05
N ALA A 198 -13.76 -6.09 5.21
CA ALA A 198 -14.77 -7.11 5.51
C ALA A 198 -16.16 -6.52 5.78
N LYS A 199 -16.33 -5.20 5.60
CA LYS A 199 -17.57 -4.47 5.92
C LYS A 199 -17.97 -4.52 7.40
N ILE A 200 -16.99 -4.73 8.28
CA ILE A 200 -17.19 -4.68 9.72
C ILE A 200 -16.81 -3.28 10.17
N VAL A 201 -17.80 -2.57 10.71
CA VAL A 201 -17.60 -1.22 11.21
C VAL A 201 -17.02 -1.27 12.61
N THR A 202 -15.91 -0.58 12.83
CA THR A 202 -15.32 -0.40 14.16
C THR A 202 -15.71 0.97 14.72
N ASP A 203 -16.22 0.99 15.95
CA ASP A 203 -16.53 2.24 16.63
C ASP A 203 -15.24 2.94 17.09
N LYS A 204 -15.02 4.16 16.59
CA LYS A 204 -13.85 4.96 16.94
C LYS A 204 -13.82 5.35 18.42
N GLN A 205 -14.98 5.49 19.06
CA GLN A 205 -15.07 5.79 20.48
C GLN A 205 -14.67 4.58 21.33
N GLU A 206 -15.06 3.39 20.89
CA GLU A 206 -14.63 2.14 21.54
C GLU A 206 -13.13 1.96 21.45
N LEU A 207 -12.53 2.19 20.26
CA LEU A 207 -11.07 2.16 20.07
C LEU A 207 -10.34 3.13 21.01
N LEU A 208 -10.87 4.35 21.14
CA LEU A 208 -10.29 5.37 22.00
C LEU A 208 -10.35 4.95 23.47
N ASN A 209 -11.49 4.44 23.92
CA ASN A 209 -11.67 3.98 25.29
C ASN A 209 -10.72 2.79 25.60
N GLN A 210 -10.57 1.88 24.67
CA GLN A 210 -9.67 0.73 24.81
C GLN A 210 -8.21 1.15 24.86
N ALA A 211 -7.78 2.08 24.00
CA ALA A 211 -6.41 2.61 24.05
C ALA A 211 -6.12 3.34 25.36
N LEU A 212 -7.08 4.11 25.87
CA LEU A 212 -6.95 4.77 27.19
C LEU A 212 -6.85 3.74 28.33
N TYR A 213 -7.66 2.69 28.26
CA TYR A 213 -7.61 1.62 29.26
C TYR A 213 -6.23 0.93 29.26
N THR A 214 -5.71 0.58 28.10
CA THR A 214 -4.39 -0.05 27.93
C THR A 214 -3.26 0.84 28.47
N PHE A 215 -3.28 2.15 28.21
CA PHE A 215 -2.29 3.08 28.75
C PHE A 215 -2.39 3.24 30.26
N LYS A 216 -3.60 3.18 30.81
CA LYS A 216 -3.81 3.20 32.26
C LYS A 216 -3.27 1.93 32.93
N GLU A 217 -3.50 0.76 32.35
CA GLU A 217 -3.02 -0.52 32.87
C GLU A 217 -1.47 -0.61 32.81
N SER A 218 -0.84 -0.02 31.80
CA SER A 218 0.63 0.01 31.70
C SER A 218 1.31 0.83 32.80
N GLY A 219 0.63 1.84 33.35
CA GLY A 219 1.19 2.75 34.36
C GLY A 219 2.29 3.70 33.85
N GLU A 220 2.66 3.63 32.55
CA GLU A 220 3.81 4.38 32.03
C GLU A 220 3.45 5.78 31.53
N LEU A 221 2.21 6.03 31.13
CA LEU A 221 1.74 7.29 30.54
C LEU A 221 0.76 8.04 31.43
N GLU A 222 0.92 7.97 32.77
CA GLU A 222 0.01 8.57 33.74
C GLU A 222 -0.19 10.07 33.53
N GLN A 223 0.89 10.84 33.32
CA GLN A 223 0.79 12.28 33.09
C GLN A 223 0.05 12.57 31.77
N GLY A 224 0.29 11.79 30.74
CA GLY A 224 -0.43 11.88 29.46
C GLY A 224 -1.93 11.62 29.63
N LEU A 225 -2.32 10.66 30.46
CA LEU A 225 -3.73 10.40 30.78
C LEU A 225 -4.39 11.54 31.52
N VAL A 226 -3.69 12.15 32.50
CA VAL A 226 -4.19 13.34 33.22
C VAL A 226 -4.40 14.51 32.24
N ASN A 227 -3.42 14.78 31.40
CA ASN A 227 -3.50 15.84 30.39
C ASN A 227 -4.63 15.59 29.38
N TRP A 228 -4.80 14.34 28.96
CA TRP A 228 -5.89 13.94 28.03
C TRP A 228 -7.27 14.13 28.65
N THR A 229 -7.46 13.73 29.90
CA THR A 229 -8.76 13.90 30.59
C THR A 229 -9.17 15.36 30.75
N ALA A 230 -8.22 16.28 30.83
CA ALA A 230 -8.47 17.71 30.92
C ALA A 230 -8.93 18.34 29.59
N LEU A 231 -8.81 17.66 28.47
CA LEU A 231 -9.26 18.16 27.16
C LEU A 231 -10.80 18.21 27.09
N ALA A 232 -11.31 19.18 26.31
CA ALA A 232 -12.73 19.26 26.00
C ALA A 232 -13.20 18.07 25.12
N GLU A 233 -14.44 17.60 25.32
CA GLU A 233 -14.97 16.44 24.57
C GLU A 233 -14.84 16.57 23.04
N PRO A 234 -15.10 17.73 22.38
CA PRO A 234 -14.93 17.88 20.95
C PRO A 234 -13.49 17.64 20.45
N ASP A 235 -12.51 17.76 21.35
CA ASP A 235 -11.08 17.56 21.04
C ASP A 235 -10.64 16.11 21.23
N LYS A 236 -11.46 15.23 21.80
CA LYS A 236 -11.16 13.83 22.05
C LYS A 236 -11.45 12.97 20.83
N THR A 237 -10.67 13.15 19.76
CA THR A 237 -10.75 12.35 18.55
C THR A 237 -9.60 11.35 18.46
N TRP A 238 -9.76 10.27 17.66
CA TRP A 238 -8.70 9.27 17.47
C TRP A 238 -7.40 9.87 16.97
N ASP A 239 -7.43 10.82 16.04
CA ASP A 239 -6.22 11.45 15.51
C ASP A 239 -5.52 12.32 16.56
N LYS A 240 -6.26 13.11 17.33
CA LYS A 240 -5.70 13.88 18.43
C LYS A 240 -5.17 12.98 19.55
N HIS A 241 -5.80 11.84 19.79
CA HIS A 241 -5.33 10.83 20.73
C HIS A 241 -3.94 10.30 20.34
N LYS A 242 -3.77 9.92 19.07
CA LYS A 242 -2.47 9.48 18.55
C LYS A 242 -1.39 10.54 18.69
N GLU A 243 -1.70 11.77 18.29
CA GLU A 243 -0.76 12.91 18.39
C GLU A 243 -0.36 13.16 19.83
N HIS A 244 -1.33 13.23 20.73
CA HIS A 244 -1.12 13.47 22.16
C HIS A 244 -0.21 12.43 22.79
N PHE A 245 -0.56 11.13 22.69
CA PHE A 245 0.21 10.07 23.32
C PHE A 245 1.55 9.80 22.65
N THR A 246 1.70 10.08 21.35
CA THR A 246 3.02 10.03 20.69
C THR A 246 3.95 11.08 21.28
N LYS A 247 3.45 12.29 21.55
CA LYS A 247 4.23 13.36 22.20
C LYS A 247 4.57 13.01 23.64
N GLU A 248 3.59 12.59 24.44
CA GLU A 248 3.79 12.20 25.84
C GLU A 248 4.81 11.05 25.97
N TYR A 249 4.74 10.04 25.10
CA TYR A 249 5.72 8.96 25.05
C TYR A 249 7.13 9.48 24.73
N ALA A 250 7.27 10.38 23.76
CA ALA A 250 8.56 10.97 23.41
C ALA A 250 9.15 11.78 24.57
N ASP A 251 8.32 12.52 25.30
CA ASP A 251 8.75 13.31 26.44
C ASP A 251 9.12 12.41 27.63
N MET A 252 8.35 11.37 27.91
CA MET A 252 8.68 10.35 28.90
C MET A 252 10.07 9.73 28.63
N ARG A 253 10.32 9.31 27.38
CA ARG A 253 11.61 8.70 26.98
C ARG A 253 12.79 9.67 27.13
N LYS A 254 12.59 10.97 26.92
CA LYS A 254 13.62 12.01 27.18
C LYS A 254 13.93 12.12 28.67
N HIS A 255 12.92 12.11 29.54
CA HIS A 255 13.11 12.14 30.98
C HIS A 255 13.88 10.93 31.49
N VAL A 256 13.50 9.73 31.09
CA VAL A 256 14.22 8.49 31.43
C VAL A 256 15.69 8.54 30.98
N ALA A 257 15.96 9.07 29.78
CA ALA A 257 17.33 9.20 29.28
C ALA A 257 18.16 10.26 30.07
N LEU A 258 17.51 11.34 30.55
CA LEU A 258 18.15 12.35 31.37
C LEU A 258 18.46 11.80 32.76
N ASP A 259 17.52 11.10 33.40
CA ASP A 259 17.70 10.48 34.71
C ASP A 259 18.82 9.45 34.70
N ALA A 260 18.86 8.62 33.65
CA ALA A 260 19.95 7.66 33.46
C ALA A 260 21.33 8.31 33.30
N LYS A 261 21.41 9.46 32.60
CA LYS A 261 22.65 10.25 32.51
C LYS A 261 23.06 10.84 33.84
N GLN A 262 22.11 11.42 34.60
CA GLN A 262 22.38 11.99 35.93
C GLN A 262 22.84 10.89 36.91
N ALA A 263 22.21 9.73 36.91
CA ALA A 263 22.62 8.60 37.73
C ALA A 263 24.02 8.10 37.36
N GLY A 264 24.37 8.07 36.07
CA GLY A 264 25.70 7.72 35.60
C GLY A 264 26.78 8.73 36.03
N PHE A 265 26.49 10.03 36.01
CA PHE A 265 27.39 11.07 36.50
C PHE A 265 27.56 10.99 38.01
N GLY A 266 26.50 10.72 38.77
CA GLY A 266 26.56 10.53 40.21
C GLY A 266 27.45 9.36 40.66
N SER A 267 27.38 8.25 39.95
CA SER A 267 28.24 7.06 40.21
C SER A 267 29.70 7.31 39.87
N ALA A 268 29.99 8.06 38.81
CA ALA A 268 31.37 8.42 38.42
C ALA A 268 32.02 9.39 39.44
N ALA A 269 31.24 10.37 39.93
CA ALA A 269 31.71 11.33 40.96
C ALA A 269 32.03 10.61 42.28
N MET A 270 31.18 9.70 42.75
CA MET A 270 31.45 8.91 43.96
C MET A 270 32.64 7.95 43.83
N ALA A 271 32.98 7.50 42.61
CA ALA A 271 34.16 6.68 42.36
C ALA A 271 35.47 7.52 42.42
N GLN A 272 35.42 8.82 42.14
CA GLN A 272 36.58 9.72 42.27
C GLN A 272 36.88 10.16 43.70
N GLU A 273 35.87 10.29 44.57
CA GLU A 273 36.07 10.63 45.97
C GLU A 273 36.65 9.49 46.84
N ARG A 274 36.67 8.24 46.32
CA ARG A 274 37.24 7.07 46.99
C ARG A 274 38.71 6.76 46.62
N LYS A 275 39.37 7.61 45.84
CA LYS A 275 40.79 7.55 45.56
C LYS A 275 41.53 8.63 46.31
#